data_97b8f2fde6d9a94a61a24b37d875e661
#
_entry.id   97b8f2fde6d9a94a61a24b37d875e661
#
_cell.length_a   1.000
_cell.length_b   1.000
_cell.length_c   1.000
_cell.angle_alpha   90.00
_cell.angle_beta   90.00
_cell.angle_gamma   90.00
#
_symmetry.space_group_name_H-M   'P 1'
#
loop_
_entity.id
_entity.type
_entity.pdbx_description
1 polymer ?
#
loop_
_entity_poly.entity_id
_entity_poly.type
_entity_poly.pdbx_seq_one_letter_code
_entity_poly.pdbx_strand_id
1 'polypeptide(L)'
;MTKEKAPAKQPPTTTASTSQIEPSDAQGLQHLNTGFNTLSKCRHGWMLYHTADQYIGRGLKKYGEFSEGEVALFRQLLRPGDLVVEAGANVGAHTVVMAKMVGDQGGIIAFEPQRLVYQAMVANVALNSLTNVITVQAGLGAYQGSIKVPVLNPAKGHNFGGFNIGSHNAGEDVPVRTIDSLNLNRCRLIKADVEGMECEVLEGARKTIARLRPVLYVENDRTEHSQRLIALIQSFGYKLWWHLPRMYNPDNFRGDKENLFGNIVSVNMLCLPNEIQTVVDMPEIKTPDDDWRKVGKA
;
A
#
# COMPACT_ATOMS: atom_id res chain seq x y z
N MET A 1 -4.88 -81.25 1.00
CA MET A 1 -4.02 -80.22 0.37
C MET A 1 -4.52 -78.89 0.77
N THR A 2 -4.00 -78.34 1.84
CA THR A 2 -4.34 -77.07 2.43
C THR A 2 -3.35 -76.02 1.90
N LYS A 3 -3.86 -75.00 1.20
CA LYS A 3 -3.04 -73.85 0.71
C LYS A 3 -2.88 -72.83 1.84
N GLU A 4 -1.68 -72.68 2.31
CA GLU A 4 -1.23 -71.65 3.23
C GLU A 4 -1.25 -70.28 2.51
N LYS A 5 -1.92 -69.31 3.16
CA LYS A 5 -1.94 -67.90 2.70
C LYS A 5 -0.73 -67.18 3.28
N ALA A 6 0.06 -66.55 2.42
CA ALA A 6 1.17 -65.69 2.80
C ALA A 6 0.68 -64.39 3.50
N PRO A 7 1.44 -63.84 4.46
CA PRO A 7 1.04 -62.64 5.18
C PRO A 7 1.20 -61.37 4.32
N ALA A 8 0.21 -60.48 4.45
CA ALA A 8 0.22 -59.20 3.74
C ALA A 8 1.30 -58.25 4.33
N LYS A 9 2.11 -57.67 3.44
CA LYS A 9 3.08 -56.63 3.78
C LYS A 9 2.37 -55.37 4.19
N GLN A 10 2.64 -54.89 5.40
CA GLN A 10 2.24 -53.55 5.86
C GLN A 10 2.99 -52.45 5.08
N PRO A 11 2.32 -51.34 4.75
CA PRO A 11 2.98 -50.19 4.12
C PRO A 11 3.92 -49.48 5.12
N PRO A 12 5.00 -48.83 4.62
CA PRO A 12 5.95 -48.16 5.49
C PRO A 12 5.29 -46.96 6.17
N THR A 13 5.37 -46.92 7.48
CA THR A 13 5.01 -45.75 8.31
C THR A 13 6.03 -44.66 8.05
N THR A 14 5.65 -43.68 7.26
CA THR A 14 6.39 -42.41 7.14
C THR A 14 6.13 -41.60 8.40
N THR A 15 7.09 -41.61 9.32
CA THR A 15 7.11 -40.66 10.43
C THR A 15 7.39 -39.27 9.87
N ALA A 16 6.33 -38.48 9.68
CA ALA A 16 6.48 -37.04 9.48
C ALA A 16 7.05 -36.46 10.78
N SER A 17 8.26 -35.96 10.73
CA SER A 17 8.86 -35.19 11.81
C SER A 17 8.06 -33.89 11.95
N THR A 18 7.10 -33.87 12.86
CA THR A 18 6.53 -32.63 13.38
C THR A 18 7.64 -31.94 14.17
N SER A 19 8.24 -30.92 13.57
CA SER A 19 9.05 -29.97 14.32
C SER A 19 8.13 -29.29 15.33
N GLN A 20 8.16 -29.77 16.57
CA GLN A 20 7.53 -29.09 17.70
C GLN A 20 8.25 -27.75 17.86
N ILE A 21 7.52 -26.66 17.62
CA ILE A 21 7.97 -25.31 18.02
C ILE A 21 7.75 -25.26 19.53
N GLU A 22 8.85 -25.37 20.29
CA GLU A 22 8.84 -25.18 21.73
C GLU A 22 8.38 -23.76 22.05
N PRO A 23 7.49 -23.49 23.03
CA PRO A 23 6.99 -22.18 23.37
C PRO A 23 7.93 -21.42 24.32
N SER A 24 9.21 -21.44 24.08
CA SER A 24 10.16 -20.74 24.92
C SER A 24 10.93 -19.70 24.13
N ASP A 25 10.26 -18.65 23.62
CA ASP A 25 10.98 -17.40 23.34
C ASP A 25 10.00 -16.30 22.96
N ALA A 26 9.42 -15.66 23.97
CA ALA A 26 8.67 -14.41 23.80
C ALA A 26 9.56 -13.25 23.27
N GLN A 27 10.84 -13.51 23.00
CA GLN A 27 11.81 -12.57 22.40
C GLN A 27 12.28 -13.01 21.00
N GLY A 28 11.86 -14.17 20.44
CA GLY A 28 12.62 -14.89 19.41
C GLY A 28 12.13 -14.75 17.97
N LEU A 29 10.87 -14.62 17.64
CA LEU A 29 10.43 -14.65 16.24
C LEU A 29 10.19 -13.24 15.68
N GLN A 30 11.28 -12.50 15.37
CA GLN A 30 11.15 -11.23 14.67
C GLN A 30 10.88 -11.42 13.17
N HIS A 31 11.39 -12.52 12.56
CA HIS A 31 11.27 -12.80 11.13
C HIS A 31 11.13 -14.30 10.86
N LEU A 32 10.20 -14.65 9.98
CA LEU A 32 10.06 -15.99 9.41
C LEU A 32 10.17 -15.88 7.88
N ASN A 33 11.21 -16.49 7.31
CA ASN A 33 11.38 -16.55 5.86
C ASN A 33 10.64 -17.76 5.27
N THR A 34 9.85 -17.54 4.24
CA THR A 34 9.08 -18.55 3.52
C THR A 34 9.33 -18.44 2.01
N GLY A 35 10.47 -18.92 1.54
CA GLY A 35 10.88 -18.78 0.15
C GLY A 35 11.23 -17.32 -0.20
N PHE A 36 10.46 -16.67 -1.06
CA PHE A 36 10.67 -15.27 -1.44
C PHE A 36 9.94 -14.26 -0.55
N ASN A 37 9.21 -14.73 0.47
CA ASN A 37 8.50 -13.88 1.41
C ASN A 37 9.16 -13.89 2.79
N THR A 38 8.99 -12.80 3.53
CA THR A 38 9.32 -12.69 4.94
C THR A 38 8.08 -12.24 5.72
N LEU A 39 7.76 -12.94 6.80
CA LEU A 39 6.78 -12.53 7.79
C LEU A 39 7.50 -11.91 8.98
N SER A 40 7.08 -10.73 9.41
CA SER A 40 7.68 -10.02 10.55
C SER A 40 6.64 -9.40 11.46
N LYS A 41 6.94 -9.35 12.76
CA LYS A 41 6.25 -8.46 13.69
C LYS A 41 6.72 -7.03 13.44
N CYS A 42 5.79 -6.15 13.16
CA CYS A 42 6.02 -4.74 12.83
C CYS A 42 5.24 -3.83 13.78
N ARG A 43 5.49 -2.52 13.73
CA ARG A 43 4.83 -1.50 14.57
C ARG A 43 3.31 -1.63 14.56
N HIS A 44 2.75 -1.86 13.38
CA HIS A 44 1.29 -1.86 13.17
C HIS A 44 0.68 -3.27 13.08
N GLY A 45 1.45 -4.32 13.35
CA GLY A 45 0.97 -5.69 13.33
C GLY A 45 1.91 -6.64 12.62
N TRP A 46 1.40 -7.79 12.21
CA TRP A 46 2.16 -8.75 11.41
C TRP A 46 2.15 -8.36 9.94
N MET A 47 3.31 -8.41 9.30
CA MET A 47 3.46 -8.05 7.89
C MET A 47 4.23 -9.12 7.13
N LEU A 48 3.59 -9.63 6.07
CA LEU A 48 4.19 -10.46 5.02
C LEU A 48 4.61 -9.55 3.86
N TYR A 49 5.84 -9.68 3.41
CA TYR A 49 6.38 -8.88 2.31
C TYR A 49 7.42 -9.66 1.51
N HIS A 50 7.69 -9.23 0.28
CA HIS A 50 8.73 -9.85 -0.54
C HIS A 50 10.11 -9.49 0.03
N THR A 51 10.91 -10.52 0.31
CA THR A 51 12.23 -10.40 0.95
C THR A 51 13.20 -9.54 0.14
N ALA A 52 13.06 -9.55 -1.19
CA ALA A 52 13.90 -8.82 -2.12
C ALA A 52 13.39 -7.42 -2.48
N ASP A 53 12.28 -6.97 -1.89
CA ASP A 53 11.75 -5.62 -2.09
C ASP A 53 12.71 -4.56 -1.51
N GLN A 54 13.05 -3.56 -2.35
CA GLN A 54 14.10 -2.60 -2.06
C GLN A 54 13.64 -1.41 -1.20
N TYR A 55 12.32 -1.18 -1.06
CA TYR A 55 11.76 -0.07 -0.30
C TYR A 55 10.87 -0.53 0.85
N ILE A 56 9.65 -0.96 0.56
CA ILE A 56 8.68 -1.33 1.60
C ILE A 56 9.16 -2.56 2.38
N GLY A 57 9.52 -3.63 1.68
CA GLY A 57 10.03 -4.85 2.32
C GLY A 57 11.33 -4.61 3.09
N ARG A 58 12.22 -3.76 2.55
CA ARG A 58 13.46 -3.37 3.23
C ARG A 58 13.18 -2.58 4.51
N GLY A 59 12.23 -1.64 4.48
CA GLY A 59 11.79 -0.87 5.65
C GLY A 59 11.17 -1.76 6.71
N LEU A 60 10.20 -2.61 6.33
CA LEU A 60 9.55 -3.56 7.22
C LEU A 60 10.56 -4.54 7.86
N LYS A 61 11.55 -5.01 7.09
CA LYS A 61 12.59 -5.90 7.58
C LYS A 61 13.53 -5.19 8.57
N LYS A 62 14.04 -4.03 8.19
CA LYS A 62 15.08 -3.33 8.96
C LYS A 62 14.49 -2.59 10.16
N TYR A 63 13.40 -1.87 9.96
CA TYR A 63 12.85 -0.96 10.97
C TYR A 63 11.56 -1.47 11.62
N GLY A 64 10.91 -2.48 11.03
CA GLY A 64 9.60 -2.97 11.49
C GLY A 64 8.47 -1.98 11.20
N GLU A 65 8.66 -1.09 10.23
CA GLU A 65 7.70 -0.05 9.83
C GLU A 65 8.00 0.48 8.44
N PHE A 66 7.06 1.21 7.88
CA PHE A 66 7.25 1.90 6.60
C PHE A 66 6.52 3.24 6.60
N SER A 67 7.25 4.32 6.24
CA SER A 67 6.75 5.69 6.05
C SER A 67 5.87 6.22 7.20
N GLU A 68 6.37 6.18 8.43
CA GLU A 68 5.64 6.66 9.63
C GLU A 68 5.24 8.14 9.55
N GLY A 69 5.92 8.96 8.75
CA GLY A 69 5.51 10.33 8.49
C GLY A 69 4.16 10.42 7.77
N GLU A 70 3.88 9.51 6.82
CA GLU A 70 2.56 9.41 6.18
C GLU A 70 1.53 8.89 7.17
N VAL A 71 1.87 7.89 7.96
CA VAL A 71 0.99 7.36 9.01
C VAL A 71 0.61 8.45 10.02
N ALA A 72 1.53 9.34 10.38
CA ALA A 72 1.25 10.46 11.28
C ALA A 72 0.23 11.43 10.68
N LEU A 73 0.28 11.67 9.37
CA LEU A 73 -0.72 12.47 8.67
C LEU A 73 -2.08 11.74 8.63
N PHE A 74 -2.12 10.45 8.33
CA PHE A 74 -3.38 9.69 8.30
C PHE A 74 -4.08 9.69 9.67
N ARG A 75 -3.34 9.67 10.79
CA ARG A 75 -3.92 9.82 12.14
C ARG A 75 -4.60 11.18 12.34
N GLN A 76 -4.15 12.23 11.67
CA GLN A 76 -4.78 13.55 11.72
C GLN A 76 -6.05 13.62 10.85
N LEU A 77 -6.05 12.90 9.72
CA LEU A 77 -7.12 12.95 8.71
C LEU A 77 -8.28 12.01 8.99
N LEU A 78 -8.00 10.81 9.54
CA LEU A 78 -8.98 9.73 9.68
C LEU A 78 -9.60 9.67 11.07
N ARG A 79 -10.86 9.26 11.11
CA ARG A 79 -11.65 9.04 12.32
C ARG A 79 -12.37 7.69 12.24
N PRO A 80 -12.76 7.10 13.40
CA PRO A 80 -13.63 5.93 13.40
C PRO A 80 -14.89 6.16 12.56
N GLY A 81 -15.23 5.19 11.72
CA GLY A 81 -16.37 5.26 10.81
C GLY A 81 -16.05 5.80 9.42
N ASP A 82 -14.85 6.30 9.16
CA ASP A 82 -14.48 6.81 7.83
C ASP A 82 -14.33 5.69 6.79
N LEU A 83 -14.61 6.03 5.53
CA LEU A 83 -14.34 5.17 4.38
C LEU A 83 -13.17 5.74 3.57
N VAL A 84 -12.21 4.88 3.26
CA VAL A 84 -11.03 5.19 2.46
C VAL A 84 -11.03 4.37 1.18
N VAL A 85 -10.66 4.99 0.06
CA VAL A 85 -10.27 4.29 -1.17
C VAL A 85 -8.76 4.42 -1.31
N GLU A 86 -8.08 3.29 -1.42
CA GLU A 86 -6.62 3.22 -1.60
C GLU A 86 -6.30 2.62 -2.95
N ALA A 87 -5.73 3.43 -3.85
CA ALA A 87 -5.20 3.03 -5.14
C ALA A 87 -3.68 2.80 -5.01
N GLY A 88 -3.22 1.60 -5.34
CA GLY A 88 -1.81 1.21 -5.15
C GLY A 88 -1.53 0.83 -3.69
N ALA A 89 -2.30 -0.13 -3.16
CA ALA A 89 -2.16 -0.54 -1.77
C ALA A 89 -0.87 -1.34 -1.49
N ASN A 90 -0.20 -1.81 -2.51
CA ASN A 90 1.00 -2.61 -2.43
C ASN A 90 0.79 -3.83 -1.49
N VAL A 91 1.73 -4.15 -0.61
CA VAL A 91 1.58 -5.21 0.40
C VAL A 91 0.64 -4.82 1.54
N GLY A 92 -0.01 -3.67 1.48
CA GLY A 92 -0.97 -3.21 2.49
C GLY A 92 -0.34 -2.60 3.74
N ALA A 93 0.87 -2.04 3.65
CA ALA A 93 1.54 -1.40 4.78
C ALA A 93 0.71 -0.25 5.35
N HIS A 94 0.16 0.62 4.52
CA HIS A 94 -0.76 1.68 4.91
C HIS A 94 -2.19 1.17 5.13
N THR A 95 -2.66 0.20 4.31
CA THR A 95 -3.99 -0.41 4.44
C THR A 95 -4.26 -0.91 5.86
N VAL A 96 -3.32 -1.70 6.42
CA VAL A 96 -3.43 -2.26 7.78
C VAL A 96 -3.55 -1.16 8.83
N VAL A 97 -2.77 -0.09 8.67
CA VAL A 97 -2.76 1.04 9.61
C VAL A 97 -4.06 1.83 9.52
N MET A 98 -4.47 2.21 8.32
CA MET A 98 -5.70 2.98 8.09
C MET A 98 -6.93 2.20 8.53
N ALA A 99 -6.99 0.87 8.29
CA ALA A 99 -8.07 0.02 8.73
C ALA A 99 -8.27 0.03 10.26
N LYS A 100 -7.17 0.03 11.01
CA LYS A 100 -7.21 0.17 12.48
C LYS A 100 -7.65 1.55 12.93
N MET A 101 -7.30 2.61 12.19
CA MET A 101 -7.72 3.98 12.52
C MET A 101 -9.21 4.20 12.31
N VAL A 102 -9.77 3.66 11.22
CA VAL A 102 -11.20 3.84 10.91
C VAL A 102 -12.10 2.87 11.70
N GLY A 103 -11.53 1.80 12.27
CA GLY A 103 -12.24 0.85 13.13
C GLY A 103 -13.38 0.11 12.43
N ASP A 104 -14.13 -0.70 13.17
CA ASP A 104 -15.13 -1.63 12.64
C ASP A 104 -16.32 -0.95 11.95
N GLN A 105 -16.60 0.32 12.26
CA GLN A 105 -17.67 1.11 11.63
C GLN A 105 -17.19 1.85 10.36
N GLY A 106 -15.88 1.88 10.13
CA GLY A 106 -15.25 2.40 8.93
C GLY A 106 -14.92 1.30 7.92
N GLY A 107 -14.17 1.66 6.88
CA GLY A 107 -13.74 0.69 5.90
C GLY A 107 -12.63 1.19 4.99
N ILE A 108 -11.89 0.24 4.45
CA ILE A 108 -10.90 0.50 3.40
C ILE A 108 -11.29 -0.33 2.17
N ILE A 109 -11.27 0.30 0.99
CA ILE A 109 -11.33 -0.40 -0.30
C ILE A 109 -9.95 -0.25 -0.93
N ALA A 110 -9.16 -1.33 -0.89
CA ALA A 110 -7.76 -1.34 -1.29
C ALA A 110 -7.57 -2.05 -2.64
N PHE A 111 -6.96 -1.35 -3.59
CA PHE A 111 -6.70 -1.83 -4.93
C PHE A 111 -5.22 -2.06 -5.14
N GLU A 112 -4.85 -3.26 -5.61
CA GLU A 112 -3.49 -3.61 -6.00
C GLU A 112 -3.54 -4.51 -7.25
N PRO A 113 -3.00 -4.06 -8.38
CA PRO A 113 -3.07 -4.83 -9.62
C PRO A 113 -2.06 -6.00 -9.70
N GLN A 114 -0.88 -5.89 -9.07
CA GLN A 114 0.16 -6.92 -9.15
C GLN A 114 -0.21 -8.14 -8.31
N ARG A 115 -0.46 -9.28 -8.93
CA ARG A 115 -1.00 -10.49 -8.27
C ARG A 115 -0.20 -10.94 -7.04
N LEU A 116 1.13 -11.01 -7.12
CA LEU A 116 1.94 -11.47 -5.99
C LEU A 116 1.95 -10.47 -4.84
N VAL A 117 1.96 -9.19 -5.15
CA VAL A 117 1.87 -8.09 -4.17
C VAL A 117 0.48 -8.07 -3.52
N TYR A 118 -0.58 -8.21 -4.33
CA TYR A 118 -1.95 -8.36 -3.87
C TYR A 118 -2.12 -9.54 -2.90
N GLN A 119 -1.51 -10.71 -3.21
CA GLN A 119 -1.57 -11.87 -2.32
C GLN A 119 -0.94 -11.58 -0.94
N ALA A 120 0.16 -10.81 -0.91
CA ALA A 120 0.76 -10.38 0.35
C ALA A 120 -0.15 -9.41 1.10
N MET A 121 -0.82 -8.46 0.41
CA MET A 121 -1.81 -7.56 1.02
C MET A 121 -2.97 -8.34 1.65
N VAL A 122 -3.56 -9.29 0.94
CA VAL A 122 -4.65 -10.14 1.46
C VAL A 122 -4.20 -10.90 2.71
N ALA A 123 -2.99 -11.48 2.67
CA ALA A 123 -2.42 -12.15 3.82
C ALA A 123 -2.25 -11.20 5.01
N ASN A 124 -1.79 -9.96 4.78
CA ASN A 124 -1.60 -8.96 5.84
C ASN A 124 -2.93 -8.51 6.47
N VAL A 125 -3.99 -8.38 5.68
CA VAL A 125 -5.34 -8.13 6.20
C VAL A 125 -5.78 -9.27 7.11
N ALA A 126 -5.63 -10.53 6.67
CA ALA A 126 -6.02 -11.71 7.43
C ALA A 126 -5.16 -11.90 8.71
N LEU A 127 -3.84 -11.75 8.61
CA LEU A 127 -2.91 -11.87 9.75
C LEU A 127 -3.19 -10.85 10.88
N ASN A 128 -3.79 -9.71 10.52
CA ASN A 128 -4.18 -8.67 11.48
C ASN A 128 -5.66 -8.72 11.87
N SER A 129 -6.39 -9.77 11.45
CA SER A 129 -7.82 -9.98 11.75
C SER A 129 -8.71 -8.78 11.39
N LEU A 130 -8.40 -8.11 10.28
CA LEU A 130 -9.14 -6.93 9.81
C LEU A 130 -10.35 -7.37 8.99
N THR A 131 -11.56 -7.07 9.48
CA THR A 131 -12.82 -7.40 8.82
C THR A 131 -13.40 -6.24 8.02
N ASN A 132 -12.83 -5.05 8.16
CA ASN A 132 -13.26 -3.79 7.57
C ASN A 132 -12.46 -3.40 6.31
N VAL A 133 -11.74 -4.34 5.68
CA VAL A 133 -10.97 -4.12 4.46
C VAL A 133 -11.53 -4.97 3.32
N ILE A 134 -11.88 -4.32 2.22
CA ILE A 134 -12.20 -4.96 0.95
C ILE A 134 -10.97 -4.84 0.05
N THR A 135 -10.34 -5.97 -0.28
CA THR A 135 -9.19 -6.01 -1.18
C THR A 135 -9.63 -6.37 -2.60
N VAL A 136 -9.10 -5.67 -3.59
CA VAL A 136 -9.47 -5.86 -5.00
C VAL A 136 -8.22 -5.98 -5.85
N GLN A 137 -8.05 -7.11 -6.54
CA GLN A 137 -6.98 -7.26 -7.54
C GLN A 137 -7.41 -6.57 -8.84
N ALA A 138 -7.17 -5.27 -8.92
CA ALA A 138 -7.46 -4.44 -10.07
C ALA A 138 -6.62 -3.17 -10.04
N GLY A 139 -6.41 -2.55 -11.19
CA GLY A 139 -5.98 -1.17 -11.29
C GLY A 139 -7.17 -0.22 -11.15
N LEU A 140 -6.89 1.02 -10.77
CA LEU A 140 -7.83 2.14 -10.89
C LEU A 140 -7.38 3.06 -12.03
N GLY A 141 -8.33 3.61 -12.78
CA GLY A 141 -8.05 4.47 -13.92
C GLY A 141 -9.26 5.26 -14.38
N ALA A 142 -9.11 5.99 -15.50
CA ALA A 142 -10.16 6.86 -16.05
C ALA A 142 -11.35 6.09 -16.63
N TYR A 143 -11.11 4.86 -17.09
CA TYR A 143 -12.11 4.03 -17.76
C TYR A 143 -12.05 2.59 -17.26
N GLN A 144 -13.15 1.89 -17.33
CA GLN A 144 -13.18 0.44 -17.10
C GLN A 144 -12.57 -0.29 -18.30
N GLY A 145 -11.77 -1.31 -18.01
CA GLY A 145 -11.08 -2.07 -19.05
C GLY A 145 -10.14 -3.11 -18.47
N SER A 146 -9.04 -3.35 -19.15
CA SER A 146 -7.97 -4.26 -18.75
C SER A 146 -6.61 -3.67 -19.11
N ILE A 147 -5.61 -3.94 -18.30
CA ILE A 147 -4.20 -3.60 -18.54
C ILE A 147 -3.32 -4.83 -18.41
N LYS A 148 -2.17 -4.81 -19.09
CA LYS A 148 -1.14 -5.84 -18.93
C LYS A 148 -0.24 -5.47 -17.75
N VAL A 149 -0.15 -6.36 -16.77
CA VAL A 149 0.71 -6.21 -15.60
C VAL A 149 1.81 -7.27 -15.66
N PRO A 150 3.08 -6.89 -15.83
CA PRO A 150 4.18 -7.83 -15.87
C PRO A 150 4.31 -8.61 -14.57
N VAL A 151 4.61 -9.91 -14.71
CA VAL A 151 4.91 -10.75 -13.54
C VAL A 151 6.38 -10.60 -13.22
N LEU A 152 6.70 -9.87 -12.16
CA LEU A 152 8.07 -9.73 -11.67
C LEU A 152 8.52 -11.02 -10.98
N ASN A 153 9.81 -11.36 -11.12
CA ASN A 153 10.37 -12.49 -10.39
C ASN A 153 10.57 -12.08 -8.91
N PRO A 154 9.80 -12.65 -7.96
CA PRO A 154 9.84 -12.21 -6.57
C PRO A 154 11.16 -12.56 -5.84
N ALA A 155 11.99 -13.44 -6.41
CA ALA A 155 13.31 -13.76 -5.86
C ALA A 155 14.41 -12.78 -6.28
N LYS A 156 14.14 -11.88 -7.23
CA LYS A 156 15.07 -10.84 -7.64
C LYS A 156 14.76 -9.53 -6.95
N GLY A 157 15.80 -8.74 -6.65
CA GLY A 157 15.63 -7.40 -6.09
C GLY A 157 14.93 -6.48 -7.10
N HIS A 158 13.73 -6.05 -6.75
CA HIS A 158 12.92 -5.10 -7.51
C HIS A 158 12.32 -4.04 -6.58
N ASN A 159 12.02 -2.88 -7.12
CA ASN A 159 11.03 -2.00 -6.53
C ASN A 159 9.65 -2.46 -7.02
N PHE A 160 8.97 -3.30 -6.21
CA PHE A 160 7.64 -3.81 -6.57
C PHE A 160 6.58 -2.71 -6.54
N GLY A 161 6.80 -1.67 -5.75
CA GLY A 161 5.93 -0.50 -5.69
C GLY A 161 6.14 0.47 -6.85
N GLY A 162 7.38 0.65 -7.32
CA GLY A 162 7.76 1.65 -8.32
C GLY A 162 7.56 1.24 -9.78
N PHE A 163 6.56 0.41 -10.09
CA PHE A 163 6.39 -0.16 -11.42
C PHE A 163 5.25 0.52 -12.18
N ASN A 164 5.58 1.29 -13.23
CA ASN A 164 4.58 1.90 -14.10
C ASN A 164 3.80 0.83 -14.88
N ILE A 165 2.51 0.69 -14.58
CA ILE A 165 1.64 -0.36 -15.08
C ILE A 165 1.05 -0.01 -16.47
N GLY A 166 1.04 1.26 -16.85
CA GLY A 166 0.29 1.76 -18.02
C GLY A 166 0.85 1.45 -19.41
N SER A 167 2.07 0.87 -19.55
CA SER A 167 2.79 0.84 -20.83
C SER A 167 3.28 -0.54 -21.28
N HIS A 168 2.75 -1.64 -20.74
CA HIS A 168 3.24 -2.97 -21.05
C HIS A 168 2.37 -3.73 -22.06
N ASN A 169 3.04 -4.33 -23.05
CA ASN A 169 2.41 -5.21 -24.05
C ASN A 169 2.35 -6.68 -23.63
N ALA A 170 3.03 -7.04 -22.53
CA ALA A 170 3.12 -8.41 -22.01
C ALA A 170 2.89 -8.45 -20.51
N GLY A 171 2.23 -9.51 -20.03
CA GLY A 171 1.93 -9.71 -18.62
C GLY A 171 0.56 -10.35 -18.42
N GLU A 172 0.11 -10.40 -17.18
CA GLU A 172 -1.23 -10.84 -16.81
C GLU A 172 -2.25 -9.76 -17.18
N ASP A 173 -3.42 -10.18 -17.66
CA ASP A 173 -4.55 -9.28 -17.85
C ASP A 173 -5.20 -8.98 -16.51
N VAL A 174 -5.18 -7.70 -16.12
CA VAL A 174 -5.72 -7.24 -14.86
C VAL A 174 -6.83 -6.23 -15.15
N PRO A 175 -8.01 -6.38 -14.53
CA PRO A 175 -9.09 -5.44 -14.72
C PRO A 175 -8.72 -4.04 -14.22
N VAL A 176 -9.21 -3.01 -14.93
CA VAL A 176 -9.19 -1.61 -14.49
C VAL A 176 -10.61 -1.20 -14.15
N ARG A 177 -10.79 -0.54 -13.01
CA ARG A 177 -12.05 0.04 -12.56
C ARG A 177 -11.91 1.55 -12.39
N THR A 178 -13.04 2.23 -12.32
CA THR A 178 -13.09 3.64 -11.93
C THR A 178 -13.61 3.76 -10.50
N ILE A 179 -13.14 4.75 -9.74
CA ILE A 179 -13.67 5.01 -8.39
C ILE A 179 -15.17 5.34 -8.48
N ASP A 180 -15.59 6.05 -9.53
CA ASP A 180 -17.00 6.37 -9.75
C ASP A 180 -17.89 5.14 -9.89
N SER A 181 -17.36 4.02 -10.42
CA SER A 181 -18.12 2.77 -10.55
C SER A 181 -18.41 2.06 -9.23
N LEU A 182 -17.74 2.45 -8.15
CA LEU A 182 -17.99 1.92 -6.81
C LEU A 182 -19.28 2.46 -6.20
N ASN A 183 -19.88 3.51 -6.76
CA ASN A 183 -21.12 4.14 -6.31
C ASN A 183 -21.14 4.44 -4.79
N LEU A 184 -20.04 4.95 -4.27
CA LEU A 184 -19.86 5.21 -2.84
C LEU A 184 -20.86 6.25 -2.34
N ASN A 185 -21.42 6.04 -1.17
CA ASN A 185 -22.29 7.01 -0.48
C ASN A 185 -21.52 7.92 0.51
N ARG A 186 -20.29 7.53 0.86
CA ARG A 186 -19.35 8.31 1.66
C ARG A 186 -17.92 8.00 1.21
N CYS A 187 -17.02 8.95 1.37
CA CYS A 187 -15.57 8.75 1.17
C CYS A 187 -14.85 9.88 1.90
N ARG A 188 -14.02 9.55 2.86
CA ARG A 188 -13.23 10.52 3.62
C ARG A 188 -11.90 10.82 2.94
N LEU A 189 -11.25 9.78 2.40
CA LEU A 189 -9.91 9.88 1.82
C LEU A 189 -9.84 9.04 0.54
N ILE A 190 -9.26 9.59 -0.50
CA ILE A 190 -8.71 8.86 -1.64
C ILE A 190 -7.20 8.98 -1.55
N LYS A 191 -6.50 7.86 -1.30
CA LYS A 191 -5.04 7.74 -1.46
C LYS A 191 -4.76 7.20 -2.86
N ALA A 192 -3.96 7.91 -3.64
CA ALA A 192 -3.51 7.47 -4.96
C ALA A 192 -1.98 7.50 -5.02
N ASP A 193 -1.39 6.32 -5.22
CA ASP A 193 0.04 6.06 -5.26
C ASP A 193 0.22 4.91 -6.25
N VAL A 194 0.20 5.27 -7.54
CA VAL A 194 0.03 4.33 -8.67
C VAL A 194 1.06 4.53 -9.78
N GLU A 195 2.20 5.12 -9.39
CA GLU A 195 3.42 5.16 -10.19
C GLU A 195 3.25 5.82 -11.56
N GLY A 196 2.61 7.00 -11.56
CA GLY A 196 2.42 7.86 -12.72
C GLY A 196 1.04 7.78 -13.37
N MET A 197 0.09 7.03 -12.79
CA MET A 197 -1.31 6.96 -13.26
C MET A 197 -2.29 7.74 -12.35
N GLU A 198 -1.80 8.63 -11.49
CA GLU A 198 -2.60 9.38 -10.52
C GLU A 198 -3.67 10.24 -11.22
N CYS A 199 -3.32 10.85 -12.35
CA CYS A 199 -4.27 11.60 -13.17
C CYS A 199 -5.44 10.71 -13.62
N GLU A 200 -5.15 9.53 -14.12
CA GLU A 200 -6.15 8.58 -14.62
C GLU A 200 -7.06 8.06 -13.48
N VAL A 201 -6.50 7.82 -12.30
CA VAL A 201 -7.27 7.47 -11.10
C VAL A 201 -8.24 8.59 -10.73
N LEU A 202 -7.77 9.83 -10.67
CA LEU A 202 -8.59 10.98 -10.31
C LEU A 202 -9.63 11.33 -11.39
N GLU A 203 -9.31 11.16 -12.67
CA GLU A 203 -10.28 11.25 -13.77
C GLU A 203 -11.42 10.26 -13.61
N GLY A 204 -11.12 9.01 -13.20
CA GLY A 204 -12.12 7.98 -12.89
C GLY A 204 -12.88 8.20 -11.58
N ALA A 205 -12.54 9.26 -10.83
CA ALA A 205 -13.18 9.63 -9.56
C ALA A 205 -13.96 10.95 -9.64
N ARG A 206 -14.07 11.59 -10.80
CA ARG A 206 -14.64 12.95 -10.95
C ARG A 206 -15.98 13.13 -10.28
N LYS A 207 -16.92 12.20 -10.47
CA LYS A 207 -18.26 12.27 -9.87
C LYS A 207 -18.21 12.09 -8.36
N THR A 208 -17.39 11.16 -7.89
CA THR A 208 -17.16 10.90 -6.47
C THR A 208 -16.53 12.10 -5.79
N ILE A 209 -15.48 12.70 -6.39
CA ILE A 209 -14.81 13.90 -5.89
C ILE A 209 -15.78 15.09 -5.83
N ALA A 210 -16.54 15.31 -6.90
CA ALA A 210 -17.50 16.43 -6.95
C ALA A 210 -18.61 16.29 -5.90
N ARG A 211 -19.10 15.08 -5.65
CA ARG A 211 -20.23 14.81 -4.76
C ARG A 211 -19.84 14.67 -3.29
N LEU A 212 -18.73 13.97 -3.01
CA LEU A 212 -18.36 13.60 -1.63
C LEU A 212 -17.25 14.46 -1.05
N ARG A 213 -16.52 15.21 -1.90
CA ARG A 213 -15.46 16.14 -1.49
C ARG A 213 -14.44 15.49 -0.52
N PRO A 214 -13.89 14.28 -0.85
CA PRO A 214 -12.91 13.61 0.01
C PRO A 214 -11.62 14.43 0.13
N VAL A 215 -10.84 14.19 1.16
CA VAL A 215 -9.41 14.52 1.14
C VAL A 215 -8.75 13.69 0.06
N LEU A 216 -7.83 14.27 -0.72
CA LEU A 216 -6.99 13.53 -1.64
C LEU A 216 -5.56 13.51 -1.08
N TYR A 217 -4.94 12.33 -1.06
CA TYR A 217 -3.54 12.15 -0.74
C TYR A 217 -2.88 11.43 -1.91
N VAL A 218 -2.04 12.14 -2.64
CA VAL A 218 -1.63 11.74 -3.99
C VAL A 218 -0.13 11.79 -4.10
N GLU A 219 0.50 10.70 -4.55
CA GLU A 219 1.92 10.70 -4.93
C GLU A 219 2.17 11.62 -6.12
N ASN A 220 3.29 12.36 -6.08
CA ASN A 220 3.68 13.26 -7.16
C ASN A 220 5.21 13.34 -7.30
N ASP A 221 5.84 12.19 -7.45
CA ASP A 221 7.30 12.06 -7.61
C ASP A 221 7.74 12.18 -9.09
N ARG A 222 6.82 11.91 -10.04
CA ARG A 222 7.04 11.94 -11.48
C ARG A 222 6.96 13.37 -12.01
N THR A 223 8.10 14.04 -12.12
CA THR A 223 8.17 15.45 -12.50
C THR A 223 7.55 15.75 -13.86
N GLU A 224 7.60 14.81 -14.80
CA GLU A 224 6.98 14.92 -16.13
C GLU A 224 5.45 14.93 -16.10
N HIS A 225 4.83 14.41 -15.04
CA HIS A 225 3.38 14.37 -14.87
C HIS A 225 2.88 15.39 -13.85
N SER A 226 3.76 15.97 -13.04
CA SER A 226 3.45 16.83 -11.89
C SER A 226 2.57 18.03 -12.28
N GLN A 227 2.94 18.78 -13.31
CA GLN A 227 2.18 19.94 -13.76
C GLN A 227 0.73 19.61 -14.12
N ARG A 228 0.53 18.52 -14.89
CA ARG A 228 -0.81 18.04 -15.26
C ARG A 228 -1.61 17.60 -14.03
N LEU A 229 -0.99 16.89 -13.10
CA LEU A 229 -1.63 16.39 -11.89
C LEU A 229 -2.07 17.52 -10.96
N ILE A 230 -1.20 18.51 -10.72
CA ILE A 230 -1.53 19.69 -9.92
C ILE A 230 -2.69 20.47 -10.56
N ALA A 231 -2.61 20.76 -11.88
CA ALA A 231 -3.66 21.47 -12.60
C ALA A 231 -5.01 20.72 -12.54
N LEU A 232 -4.99 19.40 -12.67
CA LEU A 232 -6.19 18.56 -12.57
C LEU A 232 -6.84 18.69 -11.19
N ILE A 233 -6.07 18.55 -10.10
CA ILE A 233 -6.59 18.61 -8.75
C ILE A 233 -7.11 20.03 -8.42
N GLN A 234 -6.39 21.08 -8.86
CA GLN A 234 -6.87 22.47 -8.72
C GLN A 234 -8.19 22.69 -9.46
N SER A 235 -8.39 22.07 -10.64
CA SER A 235 -9.65 22.14 -11.38
C SER A 235 -10.85 21.54 -10.65
N PHE A 236 -10.63 20.66 -9.68
CA PHE A 236 -11.66 20.12 -8.79
C PHE A 236 -12.02 21.07 -7.64
N GLY A 237 -11.34 22.21 -7.53
CA GLY A 237 -11.55 23.17 -6.43
C GLY A 237 -10.91 22.71 -5.13
N TYR A 238 -9.64 22.31 -5.20
CA TYR A 238 -8.83 21.92 -4.04
C TYR A 238 -7.63 22.85 -3.86
N LYS A 239 -7.20 23.01 -2.62
CA LYS A 239 -5.89 23.53 -2.21
C LYS A 239 -4.95 22.39 -1.97
N LEU A 240 -3.67 22.55 -2.34
CA LEU A 240 -2.66 21.52 -2.32
C LEU A 240 -1.44 21.94 -1.51
N TRP A 241 -0.83 20.99 -0.83
CA TRP A 241 0.42 21.16 -0.08
C TRP A 241 1.35 19.99 -0.32
N TRP A 242 2.65 20.27 -0.40
CA TRP A 242 3.67 19.24 -0.44
C TRP A 242 3.79 18.55 0.91
N HIS A 243 3.66 17.24 0.95
CA HIS A 243 3.98 16.39 2.09
C HIS A 243 5.19 15.52 1.73
N LEU A 244 6.34 15.81 2.33
CA LEU A 244 7.64 15.23 2.01
C LEU A 244 8.23 14.48 3.20
N PRO A 245 7.58 13.45 3.74
CA PRO A 245 8.08 12.72 4.89
C PRO A 245 9.33 11.92 4.51
N ARG A 246 10.30 11.89 5.44
CA ARG A 246 11.48 11.04 5.29
C ARG A 246 11.08 9.57 5.42
N MET A 247 11.67 8.71 4.60
CA MET A 247 11.43 7.27 4.68
C MET A 247 12.05 6.65 5.95
N TYR A 248 13.16 7.21 6.43
CA TYR A 248 13.78 6.80 7.69
C TYR A 248 13.19 7.57 8.87
N ASN A 249 12.72 6.82 9.86
CA ASN A 249 12.29 7.35 11.15
C ASN A 249 13.36 7.00 12.20
N PRO A 250 14.00 8.00 12.87
CA PRO A 250 14.97 7.75 13.94
C PRO A 250 14.40 6.97 15.13
N ASP A 251 13.07 7.14 15.37
CA ASP A 251 12.33 6.45 16.43
C ASP A 251 11.59 5.23 15.91
N ASN A 252 12.21 4.49 14.97
CA ASN A 252 11.62 3.33 14.35
C ASN A 252 11.36 2.19 15.36
N PHE A 253 10.43 1.30 14.99
CA PHE A 253 9.94 0.24 15.90
C PHE A 253 11.03 -0.68 16.45
N ARG A 254 12.11 -0.92 15.68
CA ARG A 254 13.22 -1.77 16.12
C ARG A 254 14.33 -1.02 16.81
N GLY A 255 14.29 0.33 16.86
CA GLY A 255 15.33 1.17 17.42
C GLY A 255 16.64 1.14 16.62
N ASP A 256 16.61 0.71 15.37
CA ASP A 256 17.81 0.64 14.51
C ASP A 256 18.24 2.04 14.09
N LYS A 257 19.49 2.38 14.39
CA LYS A 257 20.03 3.72 14.16
C LYS A 257 20.68 3.91 12.79
N GLU A 258 20.86 2.84 12.03
CA GLU A 258 21.41 2.91 10.68
C GLU A 258 20.35 3.39 9.69
N ASN A 259 20.58 4.51 9.03
CA ASN A 259 19.70 5.05 8.01
C ASN A 259 20.05 4.49 6.63
N LEU A 260 19.32 3.43 6.19
CA LEU A 260 19.49 2.82 4.87
C LEU A 260 18.90 3.64 3.72
N PHE A 261 18.01 4.60 4.04
CA PHE A 261 17.32 5.40 3.03
C PHE A 261 17.99 6.76 2.79
N GLY A 262 18.99 7.13 3.62
CA GLY A 262 19.65 8.43 3.48
C GLY A 262 18.66 9.58 3.60
N ASN A 263 18.64 10.45 2.58
CA ASN A 263 17.74 11.60 2.52
C ASN A 263 16.49 11.37 1.64
N ILE A 264 16.18 10.12 1.31
CA ILE A 264 14.99 9.81 0.51
C ILE A 264 13.75 10.24 1.28
N VAL A 265 12.86 10.91 0.58
CA VAL A 265 11.52 11.31 1.04
C VAL A 265 10.47 10.68 0.12
N SER A 266 9.30 10.37 0.66
CA SER A 266 8.11 10.15 -0.16
C SER A 266 7.62 11.52 -0.66
N VAL A 267 7.29 11.61 -1.95
CA VAL A 267 6.84 12.88 -2.54
C VAL A 267 5.34 12.82 -2.76
N ASN A 268 4.59 13.39 -1.85
CA ASN A 268 3.14 13.35 -1.86
C ASN A 268 2.53 14.75 -1.80
N MET A 269 1.28 14.85 -2.16
CA MET A 269 0.44 16.04 -1.99
C MET A 269 -0.73 15.73 -1.06
N LEU A 270 -0.90 16.56 -0.03
CA LEU A 270 -2.16 16.68 0.70
C LEU A 270 -3.04 17.67 -0.03
N CYS A 271 -4.25 17.25 -0.41
CA CYS A 271 -5.18 18.11 -1.14
C CYS A 271 -6.51 18.16 -0.39
N LEU A 272 -6.93 19.38 0.00
CA LEU A 272 -8.15 19.64 0.73
C LEU A 272 -9.13 20.44 -0.12
N PRO A 273 -10.44 20.11 -0.08
CA PRO A 273 -11.46 20.94 -0.71
C PRO A 273 -11.37 22.40 -0.27
N ASN A 274 -11.57 23.35 -1.19
CA ASN A 274 -11.45 24.79 -0.91
C ASN A 274 -12.37 25.29 0.21
N GLU A 275 -13.46 24.57 0.46
CA GLU A 275 -14.44 24.87 1.53
C GLU A 275 -13.91 24.54 2.94
N ILE A 276 -12.87 23.71 3.05
CA ILE A 276 -12.28 23.37 4.34
C ILE A 276 -11.41 24.53 4.82
N GLN A 277 -11.81 25.15 5.92
CA GLN A 277 -11.05 26.20 6.61
C GLN A 277 -10.14 25.55 7.66
N THR A 278 -8.85 25.37 7.33
CA THR A 278 -7.85 24.82 8.25
C THR A 278 -6.48 25.40 7.97
N VAL A 279 -5.63 25.40 8.98
CA VAL A 279 -4.21 25.73 8.83
C VAL A 279 -3.46 24.44 8.55
N VAL A 280 -2.68 24.44 7.50
CA VAL A 280 -1.80 23.32 7.11
C VAL A 280 -0.35 23.82 7.23
N ASP A 281 0.40 23.21 8.14
CA ASP A 281 1.83 23.52 8.32
C ASP A 281 2.67 22.68 7.34
N MET A 282 2.47 22.96 6.05
CA MET A 282 3.20 22.34 4.94
C MET A 282 3.35 23.38 3.82
N PRO A 283 4.37 23.25 2.94
CA PRO A 283 4.55 24.12 1.78
C PRO A 283 3.34 24.05 0.84
N GLU A 284 2.66 25.17 0.66
CA GLU A 284 1.49 25.28 -0.25
C GLU A 284 1.94 25.21 -1.71
N ILE A 285 1.17 24.51 -2.53
CA ILE A 285 1.30 24.44 -3.99
C ILE A 285 0.32 25.45 -4.59
N LYS A 286 0.81 26.53 -5.17
CA LYS A 286 0.00 27.63 -5.67
C LYS A 286 -0.30 27.53 -7.16
N THR A 287 0.68 27.04 -7.92
CA THR A 287 0.60 26.95 -9.38
C THR A 287 1.00 25.54 -9.87
N PRO A 288 0.55 25.14 -11.06
CA PRO A 288 0.96 23.87 -11.66
C PRO A 288 2.49 23.76 -11.89
N ASP A 289 3.21 24.86 -11.93
CA ASP A 289 4.66 24.91 -12.15
C ASP A 289 5.47 24.74 -10.84
N ASP A 290 4.80 24.63 -9.71
CA ASP A 290 5.47 24.44 -8.43
C ASP A 290 6.15 23.06 -8.38
N ASP A 291 7.36 23.04 -7.81
CA ASP A 291 8.23 21.87 -7.84
C ASP A 291 8.75 21.58 -6.44
N TRP A 292 8.47 20.38 -5.95
CA TRP A 292 8.87 19.92 -4.62
C TRP A 292 10.37 20.01 -4.38
N ARG A 293 11.22 19.91 -5.43
CA ARG A 293 12.68 20.01 -5.34
C ARG A 293 13.16 21.40 -4.95
N LYS A 294 12.29 22.40 -5.05
CA LYS A 294 12.55 23.79 -4.64
C LYS A 294 12.07 24.11 -3.24
N VAL A 295 11.32 23.22 -2.61
CA VAL A 295 10.82 23.38 -1.23
C VAL A 295 11.98 23.54 -0.26
N GLY A 296 11.95 24.61 0.55
CA GLY A 296 12.97 24.91 1.55
C GLY A 296 14.33 25.40 1.02
N LYS A 297 14.41 25.76 -0.28
CA LYS A 297 15.61 26.35 -0.92
C LYS A 297 15.48 27.86 -1.17
N ALA A 298 14.40 28.48 -0.71
CA ALA A 298 14.15 29.92 -0.83
C ALA A 298 14.65 30.67 0.41
#